data_188aade08db7e8774bb1c5219293a3c8
#
_entry.id   188aade08db7e8774bb1c5219293a3c8
#
_cell.length_a   1.000
_cell.length_b   1.000
_cell.length_c   1.000
_cell.angle_alpha   90.00
_cell.angle_beta   90.00
_cell.angle_gamma   90.00
#
_symmetry.space_group_name_H-M   'P 1'
#
loop_
_entity.id
_entity.type
_entity.pdbx_description
1 polymer ?
#
loop_
_entity_poly.entity_id
_entity_poly.type
_entity_poly.pdbx_seq_one_letter_code
_entity_poly.pdbx_strand_id
1 'polypeptide(L)'
;MAGSGTRGFDGALIAATGTAEAALPLVRDGGRLCSVTSDAPAEERGIASTDLYVRPDAAQLAGLVKQVSDGTLQLTPEVHPLREGPAAFTRVATGRAGGKKLVLIP
;
A
#
# COMPACT_ATOMS: atom_id res chain seq x y z
N MET A 1 6.13 9.01 -27.96
CA MET A 1 6.45 9.17 -27.01
C MET A 1 6.15 8.29 -26.13
N ALA A 2 6.77 7.63 -26.05
CA ALA A 2 6.49 6.73 -25.27
C ALA A 2 6.06 7.15 -24.01
N GLY A 3 6.37 7.32 -23.33
CA GLY A 3 5.93 7.67 -22.10
C GLY A 3 4.71 8.49 -22.01
N SER A 4 4.19 8.92 -23.11
CA SER A 4 3.06 9.81 -23.05
C SER A 4 1.89 9.19 -22.33
N GLY A 5 1.62 7.92 -22.52
CA GLY A 5 0.52 7.26 -21.85
C GLY A 5 0.85 6.88 -20.43
N THR A 6 2.13 6.88 -20.03
CA THR A 6 2.54 6.45 -18.71
C THR A 6 2.94 7.61 -17.81
N ARG A 7 3.19 8.80 -18.38
CA ARG A 7 3.48 9.98 -17.57
C ARG A 7 2.26 10.90 -17.64
N GLY A 8 1.66 11.16 -16.58
CA GLY A 8 0.49 12.00 -16.58
C GLY A 8 -0.55 11.58 -15.58
N PHE A 9 -0.21 10.62 -14.73
CA PHE A 9 -1.08 10.32 -13.60
C PHE A 9 -1.13 11.52 -12.67
N ASP A 10 -2.31 11.83 -12.17
CA ASP A 10 -2.51 12.97 -11.28
C ASP A 10 -1.84 12.75 -9.93
N GLY A 11 -1.71 11.51 -9.49
CA GLY A 11 -1.09 11.19 -8.23
C GLY A 11 -0.66 9.75 -8.14
N ALA A 12 0.14 9.47 -7.10
CA ALA A 12 0.58 8.11 -6.77
C ALA A 12 0.51 7.92 -5.27
N LEU A 13 0.04 6.75 -4.86
CA LEU A 13 0.08 6.31 -3.48
C LEU A 13 1.06 5.16 -3.39
N ILE A 14 2.08 5.32 -2.57
CA ILE A 14 3.13 4.32 -2.39
C ILE A 14 2.81 3.52 -1.14
N ALA A 15 2.58 2.24 -1.32
CA ALA A 15 2.25 1.32 -0.23
C ALA A 15 3.29 0.20 -0.09
N ALA A 16 4.29 0.16 -0.95
CA ALA A 16 5.36 -0.83 -0.88
C ALA A 16 6.70 -0.12 -0.78
N THR A 17 7.49 -0.46 0.22
CA THR A 17 8.81 0.14 0.44
C THR A 17 9.68 -0.02 -0.81
N GLY A 18 10.39 1.04 -1.18
CA GLY A 18 11.35 1.01 -2.27
C GLY A 18 10.77 1.24 -3.65
N THR A 19 9.47 1.56 -3.77
CA THR A 19 8.83 1.76 -5.08
C THR A 19 8.58 3.23 -5.42
N ALA A 20 8.84 4.15 -4.50
CA ALA A 20 8.52 5.56 -4.70
C ALA A 20 9.32 6.18 -5.84
N GLU A 21 10.60 5.87 -5.94
CA GLU A 21 11.45 6.41 -7.00
C GLU A 21 10.98 5.97 -8.39
N ALA A 22 10.49 4.75 -8.51
CA ALA A 22 9.98 4.24 -9.78
C ALA A 22 8.64 4.88 -10.15
N ALA A 23 7.84 5.28 -9.16
CA ALA A 23 6.54 5.89 -9.39
C ALA A 23 6.64 7.36 -9.78
N LEU A 24 7.64 8.07 -9.27
CA LEU A 24 7.75 9.51 -9.45
C LEU A 24 7.74 9.95 -10.93
N PRO A 25 8.47 9.29 -11.85
CA PRO A 25 8.44 9.68 -13.26
C PRO A 25 7.06 9.54 -13.91
N LEU A 26 6.17 8.73 -13.33
CA LEU A 26 4.85 8.49 -13.91
C LEU A 26 3.82 9.55 -13.50
N VAL A 27 4.13 10.35 -12.50
CA VAL A 27 3.26 11.43 -12.03
C VAL A 27 3.50 12.66 -12.88
N ARG A 28 2.41 13.33 -13.30
CA ARG A 28 2.53 14.55 -14.08
C ARG A 28 3.17 15.68 -13.29
N ASP A 29 3.72 16.65 -13.98
CA ASP A 29 4.21 17.87 -13.35
C ASP A 29 3.07 18.51 -12.56
N GLY A 30 3.33 18.98 -11.37
CA GLY A 30 2.31 19.59 -10.52
C GLY A 30 1.37 18.60 -9.85
N GLY A 31 1.59 17.31 -10.01
CA GLY A 31 0.77 16.27 -9.38
C GLY A 31 1.12 16.07 -7.92
N ARG A 32 0.77 14.90 -7.38
CA ARG A 32 0.98 14.58 -5.96
C ARG A 32 1.50 13.16 -5.81
N LEU A 33 2.33 12.97 -4.80
CA LEU A 33 2.77 11.63 -4.39
C LEU A 33 2.68 11.55 -2.87
N CYS A 34 2.12 10.45 -2.38
CA CYS A 34 2.02 10.18 -0.96
C CYS A 34 2.56 8.79 -0.67
N SER A 35 3.43 8.66 0.33
CA SER A 35 3.95 7.36 0.74
C SER A 35 3.48 7.04 2.15
N VAL A 36 3.11 5.78 2.38
CA VAL A 36 2.81 5.27 3.72
C VAL A 36 3.96 4.41 4.26
N THR A 37 5.08 4.36 3.53
CA THR A 37 6.26 3.57 3.92
C THR A 37 7.45 4.44 4.31
N SER A 38 7.23 5.75 4.52
CA SER A 38 8.23 6.72 4.98
C SER A 38 9.41 6.89 4.02
N ASP A 39 9.16 6.76 2.75
CA ASP A 39 10.19 6.89 1.72
C ASP A 39 9.76 7.82 0.58
N ALA A 40 8.95 8.83 0.89
CA ALA A 40 8.57 9.83 -0.11
C ALA A 40 9.83 10.54 -0.63
N PRO A 41 10.00 10.64 -1.96
CA PRO A 41 11.18 11.28 -2.53
C PRO A 41 11.12 12.80 -2.35
N ALA A 42 12.24 13.45 -2.61
CA ALA A 42 12.28 14.91 -2.61
C ALA A 42 11.35 15.45 -3.70
N GLU A 43 10.80 16.63 -3.43
CA GLU A 43 9.90 17.27 -4.39
C GLU A 43 10.66 17.68 -5.65
N GLU A 44 10.05 17.42 -6.79
CA GLU A 44 10.57 17.85 -8.07
C GLU A 44 9.41 18.07 -9.04
N ARG A 45 9.64 18.83 -10.10
CA ARG A 45 8.65 19.10 -11.14
C ARG A 45 7.32 19.63 -10.60
N GLY A 46 7.34 20.29 -9.44
CA GLY A 46 6.12 20.80 -8.82
C GLY A 46 5.23 19.72 -8.19
N ILE A 47 5.72 18.49 -8.08
CA ILE A 47 4.98 17.40 -7.48
C ILE A 47 5.08 17.51 -5.96
N ALA A 48 3.94 17.61 -5.28
CA ALA A 48 3.89 17.58 -3.82
C ALA A 48 4.18 16.15 -3.35
N SER A 49 5.18 15.99 -2.48
CA SER A 49 5.64 14.69 -2.00
C SER A 49 5.50 14.65 -0.49
N THR A 50 4.77 13.68 0.03
CA THR A 50 4.40 13.65 1.45
C THR A 50 4.50 12.23 2.00
N ASP A 51 5.08 12.10 3.19
CA ASP A 51 4.96 10.88 3.97
C ASP A 51 3.71 10.98 4.85
N LEU A 52 2.88 9.95 4.83
CA LEU A 52 1.69 9.87 5.64
C LEU A 52 1.91 8.86 6.75
N TYR A 53 1.76 9.30 7.99
CA TYR A 53 1.90 8.42 9.14
C TYR A 53 0.53 8.03 9.65
N VAL A 54 0.39 6.75 10.01
CA VAL A 54 -0.86 6.25 10.55
C VAL A 54 -1.09 6.79 11.96
N ARG A 55 -2.35 6.93 12.30
CA ARG A 55 -2.76 7.22 13.68
C ARG A 55 -3.83 6.22 14.09
N PRO A 56 -3.88 5.81 15.35
CA PRO A 56 -4.95 4.95 15.82
C PRO A 56 -6.30 5.66 15.70
N ASP A 57 -7.27 4.97 15.13
CA ASP A 57 -8.63 5.52 14.98
C ASP A 57 -9.63 4.36 15.00
N ALA A 58 -10.16 4.08 16.17
CA ALA A 58 -11.07 2.95 16.36
C ALA A 58 -12.38 3.13 15.59
N ALA A 59 -12.85 4.35 15.44
CA ALA A 59 -14.08 4.60 14.70
C ALA A 59 -13.92 4.33 13.21
N GLN A 60 -12.80 4.76 12.62
CA GLN A 60 -12.50 4.43 11.24
C GLN A 60 -12.35 2.92 11.04
N LEU A 61 -11.66 2.25 11.95
CA LEU A 61 -11.48 0.81 11.86
C LEU A 61 -12.83 0.09 11.90
N ALA A 62 -13.71 0.50 12.79
CA ALA A 62 -15.06 -0.07 12.88
C ALA A 62 -15.83 0.10 11.57
N GLY A 63 -15.71 1.25 10.91
CA GLY A 63 -16.31 1.49 9.61
C GLY A 63 -15.77 0.58 8.52
N LEU A 64 -14.45 0.37 8.50
CA LEU A 64 -13.83 -0.55 7.55
C LEU A 64 -14.25 -2.00 7.79
N VAL A 65 -14.31 -2.42 9.05
CA VAL A 65 -14.79 -3.76 9.41
C VAL A 65 -16.22 -3.97 8.94
N LYS A 66 -17.07 -2.96 9.11
CA LYS A 66 -18.45 -3.04 8.63
C LYS A 66 -18.49 -3.20 7.11
N GLN A 67 -17.65 -2.49 6.37
CA GLN A 67 -17.59 -2.61 4.92
C GLN A 67 -17.16 -4.00 4.47
N VAL A 68 -16.22 -4.62 5.19
CA VAL A 68 -15.84 -6.02 4.92
C VAL A 68 -17.00 -6.95 5.21
N SER A 69 -17.69 -6.73 6.33
CA SER A 69 -18.80 -7.57 6.76
C SER A 69 -19.97 -7.52 5.79
N ASP A 70 -20.28 -6.35 5.23
CA ASP A 70 -21.40 -6.21 4.30
C ASP A 70 -21.03 -6.43 2.84
N GLY A 71 -19.79 -6.75 2.55
CA GLY A 71 -19.32 -7.06 1.20
C GLY A 71 -18.94 -5.85 0.33
N THR A 72 -19.05 -4.63 0.86
CA THR A 72 -18.64 -3.43 0.11
C THR A 72 -17.14 -3.42 -0.12
N LEU A 73 -16.37 -3.85 0.86
CA LEU A 73 -14.92 -4.00 0.76
C LEU A 73 -14.58 -5.48 0.83
N GLN A 74 -13.94 -5.99 -0.20
CA GLN A 74 -13.61 -7.42 -0.28
C GLN A 74 -12.14 -7.65 0.02
N LEU A 75 -11.87 -8.55 0.98
CA LEU A 75 -10.54 -9.03 1.29
C LEU A 75 -10.53 -10.54 1.10
N THR A 76 -9.45 -11.06 0.53
CA THR A 76 -9.31 -12.49 0.31
C THR A 76 -8.06 -12.98 1.05
N PRO A 77 -8.14 -13.15 2.38
CA PRO A 77 -6.99 -13.60 3.14
C PRO A 77 -6.71 -15.07 2.90
N GLU A 78 -5.46 -15.45 3.08
CA GLU A 78 -5.06 -16.84 3.13
C GLU A 78 -5.02 -17.25 4.61
N VAL A 79 -5.79 -18.27 4.99
CA VAL A 79 -5.95 -18.65 6.40
C VAL A 79 -5.08 -19.86 6.70
N HIS A 80 -4.35 -19.80 7.80
CA HIS A 80 -3.47 -20.86 8.27
C HIS A 80 -3.73 -21.16 9.74
N PRO A 81 -3.52 -22.42 10.18
CA PRO A 81 -3.55 -22.69 11.61
C PRO A 81 -2.40 -21.98 12.33
N LEU A 82 -2.62 -21.65 13.58
CA LEU A 82 -1.66 -20.89 14.38
C LEU A 82 -0.27 -21.56 14.42
N ARG A 83 -0.22 -22.89 14.42
CA ARG A 83 1.06 -23.63 14.46
C ARG A 83 1.93 -23.34 13.22
N GLU A 84 1.37 -22.85 12.14
CA GLU A 84 2.10 -22.49 10.92
C GLU A 84 2.59 -21.05 10.94
N GLY A 85 2.45 -20.37 12.08
CA GLY A 85 2.86 -18.97 12.21
C GLY A 85 4.28 -18.67 11.78
N PRO A 86 5.30 -19.45 12.22
CA PRO A 86 6.67 -19.16 11.78
C PRO A 86 6.86 -19.24 10.26
N ALA A 87 6.28 -20.24 9.61
CA ALA A 87 6.37 -20.37 8.16
C ALA A 87 5.63 -19.24 7.44
N ALA A 88 4.44 -18.86 7.92
CA ALA A 88 3.67 -17.76 7.36
C ALA A 88 4.41 -16.43 7.52
N PHE A 89 5.00 -16.18 8.68
CA PHE A 89 5.81 -14.98 8.91
C PHE A 89 6.97 -14.90 7.94
N THR A 90 7.69 -16.02 7.74
CA THR A 90 8.81 -16.06 6.82
C THR A 90 8.37 -15.76 5.39
N ARG A 91 7.24 -16.28 4.95
CA ARG A 91 6.71 -15.95 3.62
C ARG A 91 6.49 -14.46 3.43
N VAL A 92 5.88 -13.81 4.40
CA VAL A 92 5.62 -12.35 4.32
C VAL A 92 6.93 -11.59 4.39
N ALA A 93 7.81 -11.93 5.32
CA ALA A 93 9.07 -11.22 5.53
C ALA A 93 10.00 -11.31 4.31
N THR A 94 9.94 -12.40 3.54
CA THR A 94 10.78 -12.60 2.37
C THR A 94 10.09 -12.18 1.07
N GLY A 95 8.91 -11.57 1.13
CA GLY A 95 8.19 -11.10 -0.04
C GLY A 95 7.54 -12.21 -0.87
N ARG A 96 7.38 -13.40 -0.33
CA ARG A 96 6.85 -14.56 -1.05
C ARG A 96 5.35 -14.76 -0.89
N ALA A 97 4.67 -13.86 -0.21
CA ALA A 97 3.23 -13.96 -0.01
C ALA A 97 2.42 -13.43 -1.20
N GLY A 98 3.07 -12.82 -2.19
CA GLY A 98 2.38 -12.30 -3.37
C GLY A 98 1.36 -11.22 -3.04
N GLY A 99 1.63 -10.41 -2.01
CA GLY A 99 0.70 -9.38 -1.56
C GLY A 99 -0.47 -9.88 -0.74
N LYS A 100 -0.56 -11.17 -0.49
CA LYS A 100 -1.67 -11.74 0.28
C LYS A 100 -1.53 -11.44 1.77
N LYS A 101 -2.66 -11.30 2.42
CA LYS A 101 -2.73 -11.19 3.86
C LYS A 101 -2.85 -12.59 4.45
N LEU A 102 -1.92 -12.98 5.29
CA LEU A 102 -1.94 -14.27 5.94
C LEU A 102 -2.56 -14.12 7.33
N VAL A 103 -3.59 -14.91 7.58
CA VAL A 103 -4.33 -14.86 8.85
C VAL A 103 -4.11 -16.18 9.59
N LEU A 104 -3.71 -16.10 10.85
CA LEU A 104 -3.49 -17.27 11.68
C LEU A 104 -4.70 -17.45 12.58
N ILE A 105 -5.21 -18.66 12.67
CA ILE A 105 -6.32 -18.98 13.56
C ILE A 105 -5.93 -20.11 14.51
N PRO A 106 -6.48 -20.11 15.72
CA PRO A 106 -6.18 -21.13 16.72
C PRO A 106 -6.54 -22.53 16.22
#